data_735e12d0480b6ded5064e3616753b102
#
_entry.id   735e12d0480b6ded5064e3616753b102
#
_cell.length_a   1.000
_cell.length_b   1.000
_cell.length_c   1.000
_cell.angle_alpha   90.00
_cell.angle_beta   90.00
_cell.angle_gamma   90.00
#
_symmetry.space_group_name_H-M   'P 1'
#
loop_
_entity.id
_entity.type
_entity.pdbx_description
1 polymer ?
#
loop_
_entity_poly.entity_id
_entity_poly.type
_entity_poly.pdbx_seq_one_letter_code
_entity_poly.pdbx_strand_id
1 'polypeptide(L)' 'YDTTIPVTVEDMIHHGAAVARGAKNSLVVVDMPFLSYQTSVYDAVVNAGKIMKETQCDCVKLEGGKSVCPQIKALMLLFQ' A
#
# COMPACT_ATOMS: atom_id res chain seq x y z
N TYR A 1 -11.34 -14.16 -3.13
CA TYR A 1 -12.21 -13.41 -4.07
C TYR A 1 -11.90 -13.80 -5.51
N ASP A 2 -12.92 -13.78 -6.38
CA ASP A 2 -12.75 -14.01 -7.83
C ASP A 2 -12.00 -12.86 -8.51
N THR A 3 -11.99 -11.69 -7.89
CA THR A 3 -11.29 -10.50 -8.36
C THR A 3 -10.71 -9.78 -7.15
N THR A 4 -9.71 -8.92 -7.36
CA THR A 4 -9.08 -8.14 -6.29
C THR A 4 -9.82 -6.84 -5.96
N ILE A 5 -10.84 -6.46 -6.73
CA ILE A 5 -11.58 -5.20 -6.53
C ILE A 5 -12.17 -5.08 -5.12
N PRO A 6 -12.80 -6.15 -4.52
CA PRO A 6 -13.36 -6.01 -3.17
C PRO A 6 -12.35 -5.99 -2.02
N VAL A 7 -11.06 -6.21 -2.30
CA VAL A 7 -10.03 -6.23 -1.26
C VAL A 7 -9.88 -4.84 -0.64
N THR A 8 -9.89 -4.77 0.69
CA THR A 8 -9.80 -3.51 1.45
C THR A 8 -8.39 -3.27 1.98
N VAL A 9 -8.16 -2.04 2.46
CA VAL A 9 -6.91 -1.69 3.17
C VAL A 9 -6.74 -2.60 4.39
N GLU A 10 -7.81 -2.87 5.13
CA GLU A 10 -7.79 -3.75 6.31
C GLU A 10 -7.40 -5.18 5.94
N ASP A 11 -7.89 -5.70 4.80
CA ASP A 11 -7.50 -7.02 4.30
C ASP A 11 -6.00 -7.07 4.02
N MET A 12 -5.46 -6.04 3.36
CA MET A 12 -4.03 -5.96 3.04
C MET A 12 -3.18 -5.82 4.30
N ILE A 13 -3.66 -5.09 5.30
CA ILE A 13 -2.97 -4.98 6.58
C ILE A 13 -2.90 -6.35 7.26
N HIS A 14 -4.01 -7.09 7.29
CA HIS A 14 -4.04 -8.42 7.89
C HIS A 14 -3.02 -9.36 7.24
N HIS A 15 -3.06 -9.45 5.91
CA HIS A 15 -2.16 -10.33 5.17
C HIS A 15 -0.72 -9.83 5.18
N GLY A 16 -0.51 -8.53 4.99
CA GLY A 16 0.82 -7.92 4.98
C GLY A 16 1.54 -8.05 6.30
N ALA A 17 0.82 -7.86 7.41
CA ALA A 17 1.39 -8.04 8.75
C ALA A 17 1.82 -9.49 8.98
N ALA A 18 1.01 -10.46 8.53
CA ALA A 18 1.35 -11.88 8.65
C ALA A 18 2.62 -12.23 7.86
N VAL A 19 2.72 -11.73 6.63
CA VAL A 19 3.92 -11.93 5.79
C VAL A 19 5.14 -11.28 6.44
N ALA A 20 5.01 -10.05 6.92
CA ALA A 20 6.12 -9.33 7.55
C ALA A 20 6.64 -10.05 8.80
N ARG A 21 5.75 -10.64 9.59
CA ARG A 21 6.16 -11.43 10.77
C ARG A 21 6.94 -12.68 10.39
N GLY A 22 6.61 -13.30 9.25
CA GLY A 22 7.25 -14.51 8.79
C GLY A 22 8.51 -14.31 7.95
N ALA A 23 8.65 -13.14 7.32
CA ALA A 23 9.78 -12.83 6.45
C ALA A 23 10.93 -12.23 7.25
N LYS A 24 12.11 -12.85 7.21
CA LYS A 24 13.26 -12.38 7.98
C LYS A 24 14.34 -11.73 7.13
N ASN A 25 14.53 -12.20 5.90
CA ASN A 25 15.61 -11.76 5.02
C ASN A 25 15.10 -11.31 3.65
N SER A 26 13.79 -11.19 3.49
CA SER A 26 13.17 -10.80 2.22
C SER A 26 12.55 -9.42 2.32
N LEU A 27 12.59 -8.68 1.22
CA LEU A 27 11.86 -7.43 1.08
C LEU A 27 10.37 -7.72 1.05
N VAL A 28 9.59 -7.04 1.90
CA VAL A 28 8.13 -7.20 1.95
C VAL A 28 7.49 -6.01 1.27
N VAL A 29 6.75 -6.27 0.20
CA VAL A 29 6.01 -5.26 -0.57
C VAL A 29 4.52 -5.55 -0.45
N VAL A 30 3.74 -4.54 -0.10
CA VAL A 30 2.28 -4.65 0.02
C VAL A 30 1.64 -3.83 -1.09
N ASP A 31 0.78 -4.47 -1.89
CA ASP A 31 0.00 -3.77 -2.91
C ASP A 31 -1.10 -2.94 -2.25
N MET A 32 -1.23 -1.69 -2.68
CA MET A 32 -2.34 -0.86 -2.26
C MET A 32 -3.61 -1.28 -3.01
N PRO A 33 -4.71 -1.58 -2.28
CA PRO A 33 -5.92 -2.08 -2.93
C PRO A 33 -6.66 -1.02 -3.75
N PHE A 34 -7.58 -1.48 -4.58
CA PHE A 34 -8.40 -0.63 -5.46
C PHE A 34 -9.09 0.47 -4.66
N LEU A 35 -9.02 1.69 -5.15
CA LEU A 35 -9.54 2.93 -4.56
C LEU A 35 -8.84 3.40 -3.30
N SER A 36 -7.79 2.74 -2.83
CA SER A 36 -7.04 3.24 -1.67
C SER A 36 -6.09 4.39 -2.01
N TYR A 37 -5.83 4.63 -3.28
CA TYR A 37 -4.91 5.69 -3.72
C TYR A 37 -5.37 6.46 -4.96
N GLN A 38 -6.35 5.95 -5.72
CA GLN A 38 -6.79 6.60 -6.96
C GLN A 38 -7.62 7.86 -6.72
N THR A 39 -8.33 7.94 -5.61
CA THR A 39 -9.30 9.00 -5.32
C THR A 39 -8.65 10.35 -5.05
N SER A 40 -7.50 10.38 -4.39
CA SER A 40 -6.78 11.62 -4.12
C SER A 40 -5.37 11.35 -3.59
N VAL A 41 -4.52 12.38 -3.61
CA VAL A 41 -3.20 12.33 -2.98
C VAL A 41 -3.36 12.10 -1.47
N TYR A 42 -4.32 12.78 -0.84
CA TYR A 42 -4.59 12.63 0.59
C TYR A 42 -4.90 11.17 0.95
N ASP A 43 -5.82 10.54 0.21
CA ASP A 43 -6.17 9.14 0.45
C ASP A 43 -4.98 8.20 0.26
N ALA A 44 -4.16 8.45 -0.77
CA ALA A 44 -2.97 7.66 -1.02
C ALA A 44 -2.00 7.74 0.16
N VAL A 45 -1.74 8.92 0.68
CA VAL A 45 -0.82 9.14 1.80
C VAL A 45 -1.34 8.48 3.08
N VAL A 46 -2.61 8.70 3.40
CA VAL A 46 -3.23 8.14 4.62
C VAL A 46 -3.23 6.62 4.55
N ASN A 47 -3.66 6.03 3.43
CA ASN A 47 -3.76 4.59 3.30
C ASN A 47 -2.37 3.92 3.22
N ALA A 48 -1.43 4.50 2.50
CA ALA A 48 -0.07 3.98 2.45
C ALA A 48 0.60 4.04 3.83
N GLY A 49 0.45 5.16 4.52
CA GLY A 49 0.98 5.32 5.87
C GLY A 49 0.40 4.30 6.85
N LYS A 50 -0.91 4.07 6.76
CA LYS A 50 -1.58 3.07 7.59
C LYS A 50 -1.04 1.67 7.33
N ILE A 51 -0.90 1.30 6.06
CA ILE A 51 -0.36 -0.01 5.67
C ILE A 51 1.07 -0.16 6.22
N MET A 52 1.93 0.82 5.99
CA MET A 52 3.32 0.72 6.43
C MET A 52 3.45 0.67 7.95
N LYS A 53 2.65 1.48 8.66
CA LYS A 53 2.69 1.52 10.12
C LYS A 53 2.18 0.22 10.75
N GLU A 54 1.10 -0.34 10.23
CA GLU A 54 0.43 -1.49 10.85
C GLU A 54 0.95 -2.83 10.36
N THR A 55 1.57 -2.90 9.16
CA THR A 55 2.17 -4.15 8.67
C THR A 55 3.66 -4.24 8.95
N GLN A 56 4.33 -3.09 9.07
CA GLN A 56 5.80 -3.02 9.11
C GLN A 56 6.44 -3.57 7.84
N CYS A 57 5.75 -3.44 6.70
CA CYS A 57 6.31 -3.80 5.42
C CYS A 57 7.40 -2.80 5.00
N ASP A 58 8.22 -3.18 4.02
CA ASP A 58 9.32 -2.33 3.55
C ASP A 58 8.86 -1.26 2.57
N CYS A 59 7.86 -1.58 1.74
CA CYS A 59 7.30 -0.62 0.79
C CYS A 59 5.89 -1.00 0.35
N VAL A 60 5.21 -0.06 -0.29
CA VAL A 60 3.90 -0.27 -0.89
C VAL A 60 3.99 -0.11 -2.41
N LYS A 61 3.08 -0.73 -3.13
CA LYS A 61 3.05 -0.69 -4.60
C LYS A 61 1.72 -0.11 -5.06
N LEU A 62 1.79 0.80 -6.05
CA LEU A 62 0.65 1.40 -6.73
C LEU A 62 0.73 1.10 -8.22
N GLU A 63 -0.42 1.06 -8.86
CA GLU A 63 -0.52 0.91 -10.31
C GLU A 63 -1.34 2.07 -10.89
N GLY A 64 -1.18 2.36 -12.19
CA GLY A 64 -2.00 3.37 -12.85
C GLY A 64 -1.27 4.39 -13.72
N GLY A 65 0.03 4.28 -13.86
CA GLY A 65 0.80 5.14 -14.77
C GLY A 65 0.69 6.62 -14.43
N LYS A 66 0.57 7.47 -15.45
CA LYS A 66 0.59 8.94 -15.28
C LYS A 66 -0.54 9.48 -14.40
N SER A 67 -1.68 8.81 -14.37
CA SER A 67 -2.84 9.29 -13.60
C SER A 67 -2.59 9.28 -12.09
N VAL A 68 -1.62 8.50 -11.62
CA VAL A 68 -1.28 8.42 -10.19
C VAL A 68 0.09 9.03 -9.86
N CYS A 69 0.73 9.74 -10.80
CA CYS A 69 2.02 10.39 -10.55
C CYS A 69 2.00 11.36 -9.35
N PRO A 70 0.95 12.19 -9.15
CA PRO A 70 0.92 13.05 -7.97
C PRO A 70 0.96 12.26 -6.66
N GLN A 71 0.26 11.12 -6.60
CA GLN A 71 0.25 10.25 -5.43
C GLN A 71 1.62 9.63 -5.18
N ILE A 72 2.25 9.11 -6.24
CA ILE A 72 3.59 8.52 -6.14
C ILE A 72 4.60 9.55 -5.66
N LYS A 73 4.57 10.76 -6.22
CA LYS A 73 5.48 11.84 -5.83
C LYS A 73 5.32 12.20 -4.35
N ALA A 74 4.09 12.31 -3.86
CA ALA A 74 3.83 12.62 -2.47
C ALA A 74 4.36 11.53 -1.55
N LEU A 75 4.17 10.24 -1.91
CA LEU A 75 4.66 9.12 -1.12
C LEU A 75 6.18 9.08 -1.09
N MET A 76 6.85 9.36 -2.21
CA MET A 76 8.30 9.39 -2.25
C MET A 76 8.89 10.48 -1.34
N LEU A 77 8.22 11.62 -1.24
CA LEU A 77 8.68 12.72 -0.37
C LEU A 77 8.50 12.42 1.11
N LEU A 78 7.45 11.67 1.49
CA LEU A 78 7.10 11.42 2.88
C LEU A 78 7.73 10.17 3.47
N PHE A 79 8.02 9.16 2.65
CA PHE A 79 8.47 7.85 3.12
C PHE A 79 9.89 7.49 2.69
N GLN A 80 10.70 8.50 2.45
CA GLN A 80 12.12 8.26 2.15
C GLN A 80 12.90 7.71 3.35
#